data_774920d5776074a27e1905cfbec4411c
#
_entry.id   774920d5776074a27e1905cfbec4411c
#
_cell.length_a   1.000
_cell.length_b   1.000
_cell.length_c   1.000
_cell.angle_alpha   90.00
_cell.angle_beta   90.00
_cell.angle_gamma   90.00
#
_symmetry.space_group_name_H-M   'P 1'
#
loop_
_entity.id
_entity.type
_entity.pdbx_description
1 polymer ?
#
loop_
_entity_poly.entity_id
_entity_poly.type
_entity_poly.pdbx_seq_one_letter_code
_entity_poly.pdbx_strand_id
1 'polypeptide(L)'
;VAPKALVVVLHGLGGSSRRTGLRRLTLSLQGAGFAVLRLNLRGADPGRHLAGGTYAAACNSDLLPVLERARHLAAMLALEAGSPEPIPLLGAGISLGGTMLLNACLDQAGILDGLFCASSPLDLAACSASIERPRNRIYQRWLLQRLVRQTLADPFGVSAEEERELSGSPPRSIRAFDAAVTAPRWGFASVDDYYVSASPLPRLVTAASSVFPLTLLLQALDDPW
;
A
#
# COMPACT_ATOMS: atom_id res chain seq x y z
N VAL A 1 -2.28 -27.87 13.64
CA VAL A 1 -2.96 -26.77 14.36
C VAL A 1 -3.19 -25.66 13.35
N ALA A 2 -4.42 -25.16 13.26
CA ALA A 2 -4.76 -24.04 12.37
C ALA A 2 -3.95 -22.78 12.75
N PRO A 3 -3.53 -21.97 11.79
CA PRO A 3 -2.98 -20.65 12.08
C PRO A 3 -4.02 -19.78 12.81
N LYS A 4 -3.57 -18.86 13.67
CA LYS A 4 -4.47 -17.93 14.38
C LYS A 4 -5.27 -17.03 13.44
N ALA A 5 -4.66 -16.62 12.33
CA ALA A 5 -5.24 -15.84 11.25
C ALA A 5 -4.33 -15.91 10.02
N LEU A 6 -4.84 -15.50 8.85
CA LEU A 6 -4.03 -15.14 7.69
C LEU A 6 -3.81 -13.63 7.68
N VAL A 7 -2.55 -13.19 7.64
CA VAL A 7 -2.18 -11.77 7.60
C VAL A 7 -1.68 -11.40 6.21
N VAL A 8 -2.36 -10.50 5.52
CA VAL A 8 -1.89 -9.90 4.26
C VAL A 8 -1.02 -8.70 4.59
N VAL A 9 0.25 -8.75 4.18
CA VAL A 9 1.24 -7.71 4.49
C VAL A 9 1.58 -6.90 3.25
N LEU A 10 1.37 -5.57 3.32
CA LEU A 10 1.64 -4.61 2.25
C LEU A 10 2.83 -3.72 2.58
N HIS A 11 3.71 -3.55 1.58
CA HIS A 11 4.83 -2.61 1.66
C HIS A 11 4.40 -1.17 1.34
N GLY A 12 5.24 -0.20 1.73
CA GLY A 12 5.04 1.21 1.41
C GLY A 12 5.60 1.62 0.05
N LEU A 13 5.59 2.91 -0.19
CA LEU A 13 6.04 3.56 -1.42
C LEU A 13 7.50 3.21 -1.74
N GLY A 14 7.79 2.85 -3.00
CA GLY A 14 9.12 2.39 -3.43
C GLY A 14 9.58 1.08 -2.77
N GLY A 15 8.70 0.34 -2.11
CA GLY A 15 8.99 -0.92 -1.40
C GLY A 15 8.86 -2.17 -2.26
N SER A 16 8.94 -3.32 -1.60
CA SER A 16 8.64 -4.65 -2.15
C SER A 16 8.48 -5.66 -1.01
N SER A 17 7.89 -6.83 -1.32
CA SER A 17 7.77 -7.95 -0.36
C SER A 17 9.13 -8.49 0.14
N ARG A 18 10.21 -8.20 -0.57
CA ARG A 18 11.59 -8.65 -0.24
C ARG A 18 12.31 -7.73 0.74
N ARG A 19 11.73 -6.57 1.11
CA ARG A 19 12.35 -5.64 2.05
C ARG A 19 12.60 -6.28 3.40
N THR A 20 13.75 -5.99 3.98
CA THR A 20 14.19 -6.57 5.27
C THR A 20 13.16 -6.35 6.37
N GLY A 21 12.54 -5.15 6.45
CA GLY A 21 11.50 -4.85 7.43
C GLY A 21 10.29 -5.77 7.30
N LEU A 22 9.76 -5.96 6.06
CA LEU A 22 8.65 -6.88 5.84
C LEU A 22 9.02 -8.34 6.12
N ARG A 23 10.23 -8.74 5.77
CA ARG A 23 10.71 -10.11 6.07
C ARG A 23 10.79 -10.35 7.58
N ARG A 24 11.30 -9.41 8.35
CA ARG A 24 11.36 -9.49 9.81
C ARG A 24 9.95 -9.54 10.41
N LEU A 25 9.05 -8.66 9.97
CA LEU A 25 7.65 -8.68 10.40
C LEU A 25 7.00 -10.05 10.09
N THR A 26 7.21 -10.58 8.88
CA THR A 26 6.71 -11.90 8.50
C THR A 26 7.18 -13.00 9.44
N LEU A 27 8.49 -13.05 9.71
CA LEU A 27 9.06 -14.07 10.60
C LEU A 27 8.51 -13.95 12.04
N SER A 28 8.35 -12.72 12.54
CA SER A 28 7.75 -12.48 13.86
C SER A 28 6.28 -12.94 13.91
N LEU A 29 5.49 -12.64 12.88
CA LEU A 29 4.10 -13.09 12.78
C LEU A 29 4.01 -14.62 12.68
N GLN A 30 4.86 -15.25 11.87
CA GLN A 30 4.90 -16.71 11.76
C GLN A 30 5.32 -17.35 13.10
N GLY A 31 6.31 -16.81 13.79
CA GLY A 31 6.70 -17.26 15.13
C GLY A 31 5.58 -17.10 16.18
N ALA A 32 4.67 -16.14 15.97
CA ALA A 32 3.49 -15.95 16.81
C ALA A 32 2.28 -16.83 16.39
N GLY A 33 2.42 -17.68 15.35
CA GLY A 33 1.40 -18.64 14.92
C GLY A 33 0.43 -18.11 13.87
N PHE A 34 0.79 -17.05 13.13
CA PHE A 34 0.01 -16.52 12.00
C PHE A 34 0.51 -17.09 10.66
N ALA A 35 -0.40 -17.35 9.74
CA ALA A 35 -0.05 -17.49 8.33
C ALA A 35 0.16 -16.09 7.71
N VAL A 36 1.10 -15.93 6.77
CA VAL A 36 1.43 -14.61 6.22
C VAL A 36 1.51 -14.64 4.70
N LEU A 37 0.74 -13.77 4.06
CA LEU A 37 0.78 -13.48 2.64
C LEU A 37 1.44 -12.11 2.41
N ARG A 38 2.67 -12.09 1.87
CA ARG A 38 3.33 -10.83 1.50
C ARG A 38 3.00 -10.48 0.05
N LEU A 39 2.34 -9.37 -0.14
CA LEU A 39 1.94 -8.93 -1.47
C LEU A 39 3.03 -8.03 -2.10
N ASN A 40 3.33 -8.25 -3.39
CA ASN A 40 3.98 -7.27 -4.23
C ASN A 40 2.92 -6.49 -4.98
N LEU A 41 2.94 -5.19 -4.82
CA LEU A 41 2.07 -4.28 -5.53
C LEU A 41 2.53 -4.16 -7.01
N ARG A 42 1.65 -3.70 -7.89
CA ARG A 42 1.93 -3.46 -9.33
C ARG A 42 3.24 -2.70 -9.50
N GLY A 43 4.12 -3.14 -10.38
CA GLY A 43 5.43 -2.53 -10.62
C GLY A 43 6.49 -2.76 -9.53
N ALA A 44 6.19 -3.49 -8.43
CA ALA A 44 7.18 -3.84 -7.42
C ALA A 44 7.86 -5.19 -7.70
N ASP A 45 9.18 -5.27 -7.44
CA ASP A 45 9.91 -6.52 -7.54
C ASP A 45 9.52 -7.51 -6.41
N PRO A 46 9.50 -8.82 -6.69
CA PRO A 46 9.87 -9.51 -7.93
C PRO A 46 8.75 -9.66 -8.95
N GLY A 47 7.56 -9.13 -8.70
CA GLY A 47 6.37 -9.33 -9.51
C GLY A 47 6.21 -8.39 -10.71
N ARG A 48 7.14 -7.46 -10.94
CA ARG A 48 6.97 -6.40 -11.95
C ARG A 48 6.77 -6.92 -13.38
N HIS A 49 7.26 -8.10 -13.71
CA HIS A 49 7.09 -8.75 -15.03
C HIS A 49 5.68 -9.30 -15.26
N LEU A 50 4.83 -9.30 -14.24
CA LEU A 50 3.46 -9.83 -14.32
C LEU A 50 2.43 -8.79 -14.75
N ALA A 51 2.69 -7.50 -14.51
CA ALA A 51 1.79 -6.43 -14.87
C ALA A 51 2.54 -5.10 -15.04
N GLY A 52 2.29 -4.40 -16.12
CA GLY A 52 2.84 -3.06 -16.37
C GLY A 52 2.26 -1.99 -15.45
N GLY A 53 2.96 -0.87 -15.33
CA GLY A 53 2.56 0.27 -14.54
C GLY A 53 3.03 0.24 -13.09
N THR A 54 2.46 1.13 -12.29
CA THR A 54 2.80 1.34 -10.88
C THR A 54 1.55 1.35 -10.01
N TYR A 55 1.69 1.07 -8.72
CA TYR A 55 0.59 1.15 -7.76
C TYR A 55 0.34 2.59 -7.28
N ALA A 56 -0.86 2.83 -6.72
CA ALA A 56 -1.28 4.09 -6.11
C ALA A 56 -2.00 3.84 -4.77
N ALA A 57 -2.21 4.89 -3.99
CA ALA A 57 -2.99 4.80 -2.75
C ALA A 57 -4.45 4.36 -2.98
N ALA A 58 -5.00 4.67 -4.16
CA ALA A 58 -6.35 4.29 -4.61
C ALA A 58 -6.31 3.14 -5.63
N CYS A 59 -5.54 2.08 -5.37
CA CYS A 59 -5.42 0.93 -6.29
C CYS A 59 -6.40 -0.22 -5.96
N ASN A 60 -7.62 0.09 -5.53
CA ASN A 60 -8.57 -0.93 -5.07
C ASN A 60 -8.98 -1.92 -6.16
N SER A 61 -8.98 -1.50 -7.45
CA SER A 61 -9.17 -2.43 -8.57
C SER A 61 -8.13 -3.56 -8.62
N ASP A 62 -6.92 -3.31 -8.13
CA ASP A 62 -5.87 -4.34 -8.01
C ASP A 62 -5.96 -5.09 -6.67
N LEU A 63 -6.30 -4.38 -5.60
CA LEU A 63 -6.18 -4.90 -4.24
C LEU A 63 -7.37 -5.76 -3.80
N LEU A 64 -8.60 -5.33 -4.09
CA LEU A 64 -9.81 -6.03 -3.66
C LEU A 64 -9.86 -7.48 -4.15
N PRO A 65 -9.60 -7.80 -5.43
CA PRO A 65 -9.58 -9.19 -5.89
C PRO A 65 -8.55 -10.07 -5.18
N VAL A 66 -7.42 -9.47 -4.78
CA VAL A 66 -6.37 -10.19 -4.03
C VAL A 66 -6.83 -10.46 -2.59
N LEU A 67 -7.51 -9.51 -1.95
CA LEU A 67 -8.05 -9.71 -0.59
C LEU A 67 -9.17 -10.74 -0.59
N GLU A 68 -10.04 -10.76 -1.60
CA GLU A 68 -11.06 -11.80 -1.78
C GLU A 68 -10.41 -13.17 -1.95
N ARG A 69 -9.36 -13.27 -2.77
CA ARG A 69 -8.62 -14.52 -2.92
C ARG A 69 -7.92 -14.94 -1.62
N ALA A 70 -7.40 -13.98 -0.85
CA ALA A 70 -6.82 -14.25 0.47
C ALA A 70 -7.87 -14.76 1.46
N ARG A 71 -9.12 -14.28 1.39
CA ARG A 71 -10.25 -14.81 2.19
C ARG A 71 -10.51 -16.29 1.88
N HIS A 72 -10.51 -16.67 0.60
CA HIS A 72 -10.64 -18.09 0.23
C HIS A 72 -9.44 -18.91 0.71
N LEU A 73 -8.23 -18.37 0.66
CA LEU A 73 -7.04 -19.06 1.19
C LEU A 73 -7.14 -19.24 2.71
N ALA A 74 -7.64 -18.27 3.45
CA ALA A 74 -7.88 -18.39 4.89
C ALA A 74 -8.86 -19.53 5.22
N ALA A 75 -9.93 -19.65 4.45
CA ALA A 75 -10.89 -20.75 4.60
C ALA A 75 -10.25 -22.11 4.29
N MET A 76 -9.43 -22.21 3.24
CA MET A 76 -8.70 -23.45 2.91
C MET A 76 -7.72 -23.86 4.02
N LEU A 77 -6.96 -22.92 4.57
CA LEU A 77 -6.03 -23.18 5.66
C LEU A 77 -6.73 -23.69 6.93
N ALA A 78 -7.92 -23.17 7.22
CA ALA A 78 -8.75 -23.66 8.32
C ALA A 78 -9.19 -25.11 8.09
N LEU A 79 -9.72 -25.40 6.90
CA LEU A 79 -10.19 -26.73 6.52
C LEU A 79 -9.06 -27.78 6.55
N GLU A 80 -7.90 -27.47 5.97
CA GLU A 80 -6.71 -28.35 6.01
C GLU A 80 -6.24 -28.65 7.43
N ALA A 81 -6.43 -27.71 8.35
CA ALA A 81 -6.09 -27.89 9.75
C ALA A 81 -7.20 -28.57 10.59
N GLY A 82 -8.32 -28.94 9.96
CA GLY A 82 -9.47 -29.56 10.64
C GLY A 82 -10.30 -28.59 11.49
N SER A 83 -10.21 -27.28 11.22
CA SER A 83 -11.04 -26.27 11.89
C SER A 83 -12.41 -26.19 11.21
N PRO A 84 -13.53 -26.19 11.96
CA PRO A 84 -14.87 -26.04 11.40
C PRO A 84 -15.14 -24.59 10.94
N GLU A 85 -14.43 -23.62 11.52
CA GLU A 85 -14.60 -22.20 11.24
C GLU A 85 -13.43 -21.64 10.44
N PRO A 86 -13.68 -20.70 9.50
CA PRO A 86 -12.61 -19.99 8.81
C PRO A 86 -11.72 -19.24 9.79
N ILE A 87 -10.41 -19.21 9.52
CA ILE A 87 -9.52 -18.32 10.29
C ILE A 87 -9.70 -16.86 9.84
N PRO A 88 -9.52 -15.87 10.75
CA PRO A 88 -9.63 -14.46 10.39
C PRO A 88 -8.64 -14.05 9.30
N LEU A 89 -9.06 -13.09 8.47
CA LEU A 89 -8.21 -12.41 7.49
C LEU A 89 -7.85 -11.02 8.01
N LEU A 90 -6.56 -10.80 8.29
CA LEU A 90 -6.06 -9.54 8.81
C LEU A 90 -5.21 -8.82 7.76
N GLY A 91 -5.24 -7.49 7.79
CA GLY A 91 -4.35 -6.64 7.01
C GLY A 91 -3.24 -6.03 7.87
N ALA A 92 -2.02 -5.97 7.34
CA ALA A 92 -0.91 -5.24 7.96
C ALA A 92 -0.20 -4.39 6.91
N GLY A 93 -0.37 -3.07 6.98
CA GLY A 93 0.20 -2.12 6.02
C GLY A 93 1.25 -1.22 6.63
N ILE A 94 2.36 -1.01 5.90
CA ILE A 94 3.39 -0.06 6.29
C ILE A 94 3.37 1.11 5.32
N SER A 95 3.32 2.34 5.83
CA SER A 95 3.28 3.57 5.04
C SER A 95 2.11 3.51 4.03
N LEU A 96 2.33 3.79 2.75
CA LEU A 96 1.29 3.74 1.71
C LEU A 96 0.51 2.41 1.68
N GLY A 97 1.13 1.29 2.07
CA GLY A 97 0.45 0.00 2.16
C GLY A 97 -0.69 -0.01 3.17
N GLY A 98 -0.58 0.74 4.26
CA GLY A 98 -1.68 0.91 5.21
C GLY A 98 -2.79 1.82 4.67
N THR A 99 -2.42 2.90 3.98
CA THR A 99 -3.38 3.77 3.27
C THR A 99 -4.24 2.98 2.28
N MET A 100 -3.60 2.08 1.51
CA MET A 100 -4.30 1.21 0.55
C MET A 100 -5.28 0.25 1.24
N LEU A 101 -4.88 -0.37 2.36
CA LEU A 101 -5.77 -1.25 3.13
C LEU A 101 -6.93 -0.48 3.77
N LEU A 102 -6.69 0.73 4.27
CA LEU A 102 -7.75 1.62 4.77
C LEU A 102 -8.77 1.94 3.67
N ASN A 103 -8.30 2.31 2.47
CA ASN A 103 -9.16 2.56 1.32
C ASN A 103 -9.95 1.30 0.90
N ALA A 104 -9.33 0.12 0.91
CA ALA A 104 -10.03 -1.13 0.62
C ALA A 104 -11.16 -1.42 1.62
N CYS A 105 -10.90 -1.22 2.93
CA CYS A 105 -11.94 -1.38 3.96
C CYS A 105 -13.06 -0.34 3.87
N LEU A 106 -12.75 0.87 3.40
CA LEU A 106 -13.75 1.91 3.17
C LEU A 106 -14.62 1.65 1.94
N ASP A 107 -14.07 0.97 0.93
CA ASP A 107 -14.80 0.64 -0.30
C ASP A 107 -15.61 -0.66 -0.16
N GLN A 108 -15.09 -1.63 0.60
CA GLN A 108 -15.74 -2.92 0.79
C GLN A 108 -15.75 -3.30 2.27
N ALA A 109 -16.88 -3.10 2.92
CA ALA A 109 -17.09 -3.51 4.31
C ALA A 109 -16.88 -5.03 4.48
N GLY A 110 -16.22 -5.42 5.57
CA GLY A 110 -15.98 -6.82 5.90
C GLY A 110 -14.91 -7.53 5.05
N ILE A 111 -14.20 -6.81 4.16
CA ILE A 111 -13.10 -7.40 3.38
C ILE A 111 -11.95 -7.91 4.26
N LEU A 112 -11.73 -7.27 5.40
CA LEU A 112 -10.79 -7.67 6.46
C LEU A 112 -11.50 -7.75 7.80
N ASP A 113 -11.06 -8.64 8.69
CA ASP A 113 -11.57 -8.81 10.06
C ASP A 113 -10.81 -7.94 11.07
N GLY A 114 -9.62 -7.48 10.71
CA GLY A 114 -8.80 -6.57 11.50
C GLY A 114 -7.69 -5.94 10.66
N LEU A 115 -7.21 -4.78 11.10
CA LEU A 115 -6.24 -3.98 10.36
C LEU A 115 -5.18 -3.39 11.27
N PHE A 116 -3.92 -3.49 10.86
CA PHE A 116 -2.79 -2.79 11.44
C PHE A 116 -2.14 -1.88 10.38
N CYS A 117 -2.00 -0.60 10.71
CA CYS A 117 -1.35 0.40 9.87
C CYS A 117 -0.23 1.10 10.64
N ALA A 118 1.00 1.05 10.10
CA ALA A 118 2.15 1.75 10.68
C ALA A 118 2.63 2.86 9.74
N SER A 119 2.77 4.08 10.27
CA SER A 119 3.27 5.26 9.54
C SER A 119 2.53 5.50 8.21
N SER A 120 1.21 5.36 8.24
CA SER A 120 0.38 5.36 7.03
C SER A 120 -0.21 6.74 6.78
N PRO A 121 0.02 7.34 5.60
CA PRO A 121 -0.60 8.60 5.21
C PRO A 121 -2.13 8.52 5.24
N LEU A 122 -2.78 9.40 6.00
CA LEU A 122 -4.23 9.52 6.05
C LEU A 122 -4.74 10.67 5.18
N ASP A 123 -3.91 11.71 5.02
CA ASP A 123 -4.12 12.87 4.14
C ASP A 123 -2.88 13.00 3.23
N LEU A 124 -3.02 12.63 1.96
CA LEU A 124 -1.90 12.61 1.03
C LEU A 124 -1.37 14.00 0.72
N ALA A 125 -2.22 15.02 0.68
CA ALA A 125 -1.79 16.41 0.43
C ALA A 125 -0.95 16.93 1.61
N ALA A 126 -1.43 16.73 2.83
CA ALA A 126 -0.70 17.13 4.04
C ALA A 126 0.63 16.36 4.18
N CYS A 127 0.62 15.06 3.90
CA CYS A 127 1.82 14.22 3.93
C CYS A 127 2.84 14.63 2.86
N SER A 128 2.39 14.90 1.64
CA SER A 128 3.26 15.42 0.56
C SER A 128 3.90 16.76 0.95
N ALA A 129 3.14 17.68 1.52
CA ALA A 129 3.67 18.95 2.03
C ALA A 129 4.66 18.76 3.19
N SER A 130 4.40 17.78 4.07
CA SER A 130 5.29 17.47 5.19
C SER A 130 6.64 16.93 4.74
N ILE A 131 6.66 16.01 3.75
CA ILE A 131 7.91 15.41 3.27
C ILE A 131 8.79 16.42 2.52
N GLU A 132 8.23 17.49 2.00
CA GLU A 132 8.97 18.60 1.34
C GLU A 132 9.70 19.50 2.32
N ARG A 133 9.43 19.41 3.63
CA ARG A 133 10.12 20.23 4.65
C ARG A 133 11.63 20.00 4.63
N PRO A 134 12.45 21.01 4.93
CA PRO A 134 13.91 20.92 4.86
C PRO A 134 14.51 19.71 5.61
N ARG A 135 13.96 19.36 6.77
CA ARG A 135 14.40 18.21 7.58
C ARG A 135 14.23 16.86 6.87
N ASN A 136 13.30 16.76 5.93
CA ASN A 136 12.94 15.52 5.24
C ASN A 136 13.57 15.40 3.83
N ARG A 137 14.32 16.40 3.36
CA ARG A 137 14.88 16.47 1.99
C ARG A 137 15.71 15.25 1.60
N ILE A 138 16.52 14.73 2.50
CA ILE A 138 17.37 13.56 2.21
C ILE A 138 16.49 12.33 1.97
N TYR A 139 15.49 12.13 2.81
CA TYR A 139 14.55 11.02 2.70
C TYR A 139 13.70 11.16 1.42
N GLN A 140 13.13 12.34 1.15
CA GLN A 140 12.39 12.61 -0.08
C GLN A 140 13.22 12.31 -1.33
N ARG A 141 14.48 12.81 -1.39
CA ARG A 141 15.37 12.57 -2.52
C ARG A 141 15.65 11.09 -2.74
N TRP A 142 15.93 10.36 -1.66
CA TRP A 142 16.13 8.91 -1.72
C TRP A 142 14.89 8.18 -2.25
N LEU A 143 13.70 8.57 -1.79
CA LEU A 143 12.44 7.98 -2.23
C LEU A 143 12.17 8.26 -3.70
N LEU A 144 12.32 9.51 -4.15
CA LEU A 144 12.15 9.91 -5.54
C LEU A 144 13.08 9.16 -6.49
N GLN A 145 14.36 9.02 -6.14
CA GLN A 145 15.30 8.25 -6.95
C GLN A 145 14.85 6.79 -7.12
N ARG A 146 14.22 6.22 -6.10
CA ARG A 146 13.68 4.86 -6.18
C ARG A 146 12.45 4.79 -7.08
N LEU A 147 11.53 5.74 -6.93
CA LEU A 147 10.30 5.79 -7.72
C LEU A 147 10.62 5.98 -9.21
N VAL A 148 11.46 6.95 -9.55
CA VAL A 148 11.90 7.19 -10.93
C VAL A 148 12.56 5.92 -11.51
N ARG A 149 13.52 5.32 -10.78
CA ARG A 149 14.17 4.10 -11.23
C ARG A 149 13.19 2.94 -11.39
N GLN A 150 12.23 2.80 -10.47
CA GLN A 150 11.22 1.75 -10.52
C GLN A 150 10.29 1.93 -11.72
N THR A 151 9.91 3.17 -12.04
CA THR A 151 9.05 3.50 -13.17
C THR A 151 9.77 3.26 -14.49
N LEU A 152 10.99 3.80 -14.67
CA LEU A 152 11.78 3.61 -15.89
C LEU A 152 12.21 2.15 -16.15
N ALA A 153 12.23 1.32 -15.12
CA ALA A 153 12.54 -0.11 -15.23
C ALA A 153 11.29 -0.99 -15.48
N ASP A 154 10.16 -0.38 -15.87
CA ASP A 154 8.94 -1.12 -16.21
C ASP A 154 9.19 -1.96 -17.49
N PRO A 155 9.12 -3.31 -17.45
CA PRO A 155 9.37 -4.14 -18.61
C PRO A 155 8.30 -4.01 -19.71
N PHE A 156 7.16 -3.40 -19.40
CA PHE A 156 6.11 -3.08 -20.37
C PHE A 156 6.29 -1.71 -21.01
N GLY A 157 7.34 -1.00 -20.60
CA GLY A 157 7.68 0.33 -21.10
C GLY A 157 7.00 1.47 -20.33
N VAL A 158 7.48 2.66 -20.61
CA VAL A 158 6.93 3.94 -20.18
C VAL A 158 6.51 4.74 -21.41
N SER A 159 5.58 5.67 -21.26
CA SER A 159 5.23 6.56 -22.38
C SER A 159 6.40 7.49 -22.71
N ALA A 160 6.45 8.00 -23.96
CA ALA A 160 7.48 8.96 -24.37
C ALA A 160 7.43 10.24 -23.52
N GLU A 161 6.28 10.61 -23.00
CA GLU A 161 6.12 11.74 -22.09
C GLU A 161 6.72 11.46 -20.72
N GLU A 162 6.38 10.31 -20.11
CA GLU A 162 6.99 9.87 -18.85
C GLU A 162 8.52 9.75 -18.94
N GLU A 163 9.03 9.18 -20.04
CA GLU A 163 10.47 9.04 -20.23
C GLU A 163 11.16 10.41 -20.31
N ARG A 164 10.59 11.35 -21.05
CA ARG A 164 11.10 12.71 -21.17
C ARG A 164 11.10 13.44 -19.83
N GLU A 165 10.02 13.34 -19.04
CA GLU A 165 9.93 13.99 -17.74
C GLU A 165 10.84 13.33 -16.70
N LEU A 166 10.88 12.00 -16.64
CA LEU A 166 11.65 11.28 -15.63
C LEU A 166 13.16 11.28 -15.91
N SER A 167 13.58 11.32 -17.19
CA SER A 167 15.00 11.29 -17.59
C SER A 167 15.56 12.70 -17.85
N GLY A 168 14.76 13.58 -18.49
CA GLY A 168 15.22 14.92 -18.87
C GLY A 168 15.07 15.95 -17.75
N SER A 169 14.01 15.88 -16.98
CA SER A 169 13.68 16.83 -15.89
C SER A 169 13.07 16.14 -14.69
N PRO A 170 13.85 15.29 -13.97
CA PRO A 170 13.32 14.46 -12.92
C PRO A 170 12.54 15.26 -11.86
N PRO A 171 11.39 14.72 -11.39
CA PRO A 171 10.59 15.33 -10.35
C PRO A 171 11.42 15.64 -9.10
N ARG A 172 11.22 16.84 -8.53
CA ARG A 172 11.94 17.28 -7.32
C ARG A 172 11.15 17.10 -6.04
N SER A 173 9.87 16.72 -6.14
CA SER A 173 9.00 16.41 -5.01
C SER A 173 8.12 15.20 -5.30
N ILE A 174 7.58 14.58 -4.23
CA ILE A 174 6.61 13.48 -4.36
C ILE A 174 5.39 13.97 -5.13
N ARG A 175 4.91 15.18 -4.84
CA ARG A 175 3.78 15.77 -5.55
C ARG A 175 4.04 15.91 -7.05
N ALA A 176 5.24 16.35 -7.43
CA ALA A 176 5.62 16.45 -8.85
C ALA A 176 5.68 15.07 -9.53
N PHE A 177 6.18 14.06 -8.84
CA PHE A 177 6.17 12.67 -9.33
C PHE A 177 4.74 12.15 -9.50
N ASP A 178 3.88 12.38 -8.51
CA ASP A 178 2.49 11.94 -8.57
C ASP A 178 1.71 12.66 -9.67
N ALA A 179 2.00 13.94 -9.93
CA ALA A 179 1.41 14.69 -11.04
C ALA A 179 1.85 14.17 -12.41
N ALA A 180 3.13 13.79 -12.56
CA ALA A 180 3.68 13.31 -13.81
C ALA A 180 3.35 11.84 -14.12
N VAL A 181 3.22 11.00 -13.09
CA VAL A 181 3.15 9.53 -13.25
C VAL A 181 1.91 8.95 -12.59
N THR A 182 1.75 9.12 -11.26
CA THR A 182 0.75 8.36 -10.50
C THR A 182 -0.67 8.76 -10.90
N ALA A 183 -0.99 10.05 -10.90
CA ALA A 183 -2.32 10.53 -11.21
C ALA A 183 -2.76 10.19 -12.65
N PRO A 184 -1.96 10.45 -13.71
CA PRO A 184 -2.32 10.07 -15.08
C PRO A 184 -2.49 8.56 -15.26
N ARG A 185 -1.59 7.75 -14.70
CA ARG A 185 -1.65 6.27 -14.83
C ARG A 185 -2.90 5.66 -14.21
N TRP A 186 -3.47 6.32 -13.20
CA TRP A 186 -4.68 5.85 -12.51
C TRP A 186 -5.94 6.63 -12.93
N GLY A 187 -5.85 7.45 -14.01
CA GLY A 187 -7.00 8.11 -14.62
C GLY A 187 -7.52 9.33 -13.85
N PHE A 188 -6.73 9.90 -12.93
CA PHE A 188 -7.09 11.13 -12.23
C PHE A 188 -6.81 12.37 -13.11
N ALA A 189 -7.70 13.34 -13.06
CA ALA A 189 -7.57 14.58 -13.84
C ALA A 189 -6.40 15.45 -13.38
N SER A 190 -6.00 15.34 -12.11
CA SER A 190 -4.90 16.07 -11.51
C SER A 190 -4.35 15.35 -10.29
N VAL A 191 -3.18 15.78 -9.80
CA VAL A 191 -2.62 15.31 -8.53
C VAL A 191 -3.49 15.70 -7.34
N ASP A 192 -4.20 16.83 -7.40
CA ASP A 192 -5.14 17.25 -6.36
C ASP A 192 -6.36 16.34 -6.32
N ASP A 193 -6.90 16.00 -7.48
CA ASP A 193 -7.99 15.04 -7.59
C ASP A 193 -7.57 13.66 -7.04
N TYR A 194 -6.37 13.18 -7.41
CA TYR A 194 -5.79 11.98 -6.84
C TYR A 194 -5.68 12.05 -5.30
N TYR A 195 -5.12 13.13 -4.76
CA TYR A 195 -4.92 13.27 -3.32
C TYR A 195 -6.24 13.34 -2.55
N VAL A 196 -7.21 14.08 -3.06
CA VAL A 196 -8.55 14.16 -2.46
C VAL A 196 -9.24 12.79 -2.46
N SER A 197 -9.21 12.11 -3.61
CA SER A 197 -9.91 10.82 -3.78
C SER A 197 -9.23 9.68 -3.04
N ALA A 198 -7.90 9.69 -2.95
CA ALA A 198 -7.11 8.61 -2.37
C ALA A 198 -6.78 8.78 -0.88
N SER A 199 -7.08 9.93 -0.27
CA SER A 199 -6.90 10.17 1.17
C SER A 199 -8.03 9.52 1.98
N PRO A 200 -7.73 8.57 2.89
CA PRO A 200 -8.77 7.92 3.67
C PRO A 200 -9.36 8.80 4.77
N LEU A 201 -8.65 9.84 5.25
CA LEU A 201 -9.05 10.62 6.43
C LEU A 201 -10.47 11.19 6.36
N PRO A 202 -10.91 11.87 5.30
CA PRO A 202 -12.27 12.43 5.24
C PRO A 202 -13.35 11.36 5.36
N ARG A 203 -13.10 10.20 4.75
CA ARG A 203 -14.02 9.05 4.79
C ARG A 203 -14.01 8.35 6.14
N LEU A 204 -12.86 8.25 6.81
CA LEU A 204 -12.73 7.65 8.15
C LEU A 204 -13.48 8.45 9.20
N VAL A 205 -13.47 9.78 9.13
CA VAL A 205 -14.19 10.67 10.07
C VAL A 205 -15.70 10.49 9.95
N THR A 206 -16.21 10.15 8.78
CA THR A 206 -17.64 9.98 8.51
C THR A 206 -18.11 8.53 8.52
N ALA A 207 -17.18 7.57 8.52
CA ALA A 207 -17.52 6.14 8.51
C ALA A 207 -18.19 5.73 9.83
N ALA A 208 -19.26 4.93 9.71
CA ALA A 208 -19.86 4.30 10.88
C ALA A 208 -18.90 3.27 11.48
N SER A 209 -18.63 3.37 12.77
CA SER A 209 -17.69 2.49 13.48
C SER A 209 -18.08 1.00 13.43
N SER A 210 -19.37 0.69 13.22
CA SER A 210 -19.88 -0.67 13.12
C SER A 210 -19.54 -1.39 11.81
N VAL A 211 -19.07 -0.66 10.80
CA VAL A 211 -18.79 -1.18 9.44
C VAL A 211 -17.28 -1.36 9.21
N PHE A 212 -16.47 -0.69 10.02
CA PHE A 212 -15.03 -0.70 9.86
C PHE A 212 -14.37 -1.76 10.77
N PRO A 213 -13.36 -2.52 10.30
CA PRO A 213 -12.72 -3.55 11.12
C PRO A 213 -11.98 -2.94 12.32
N LEU A 214 -11.77 -3.73 13.38
CA LEU A 214 -10.91 -3.31 14.49
C LEU A 214 -9.54 -2.92 13.93
N THR A 215 -9.14 -1.67 14.15
CA THR A 215 -7.98 -1.09 13.51
C THR A 215 -7.01 -0.50 14.54
N LEU A 216 -5.74 -0.90 14.42
CA LEU A 216 -4.64 -0.30 15.17
C LEU A 216 -3.82 0.58 14.24
N LEU A 217 -3.80 1.89 14.52
CA LEU A 217 -2.95 2.87 13.85
C LEU A 217 -1.73 3.16 14.73
N LEU A 218 -0.53 2.97 14.20
CA LEU A 218 0.73 3.30 14.86
C LEU A 218 1.43 4.41 14.06
N GLN A 219 1.64 5.56 14.72
CA GLN A 219 2.30 6.71 14.12
C GLN A 219 3.32 7.28 15.10
N ALA A 220 4.54 7.56 14.63
CA ALA A 220 5.52 8.27 15.43
C ALA A 220 5.21 9.78 15.44
N LEU A 221 5.51 10.48 16.54
CA LEU A 221 5.28 11.93 16.64
C LEU A 221 6.16 12.74 15.67
N ASP A 222 7.30 12.20 15.29
CA ASP A 222 8.26 12.80 14.36
C ASP A 222 8.25 12.16 12.97
N ASP A 223 7.21 11.41 12.67
CA ASP A 223 7.04 10.78 11.35
C ASP A 223 7.13 11.84 10.24
N PRO A 224 7.87 11.58 9.15
CA PRO A 224 7.99 12.53 8.04
C PRO A 224 6.68 12.72 7.23
N TRP A 225 5.72 11.84 7.40
CA TRP A 225 4.43 11.84 6.71
C TRP A 225 3.31 12.51 7.49
#